data_762729d4eae7d49fa7981856eec09bf6
#
_entry.id   762729d4eae7d49fa7981856eec09bf6
#
_cell.length_a   1.000
_cell.length_b   1.000
_cell.length_c   1.000
_cell.angle_alpha   90.00
_cell.angle_beta   90.00
_cell.angle_gamma   90.00
#
_symmetry.space_group_name_H-M   'P 1'
#
loop_
_entity.id
_entity.type
_entity.pdbx_description
1 polymer ?
#
loop_
_entity_poly.entity_id
_entity_poly.type
_entity_poly.pdbx_seq_one_letter_code
_entity_poly.pdbx_strand_id
1 'polypeptide(L)'
;MQSGAIRPIPNMLPRKLFNEEHEAFRETVRKFYEKEVVPNIEKYEKQQHVDRDLWNKAGELGLLCTTMPEQYGGSGVDRLYSMILIEEQAYAMDSSTGFSLHSDIVANYINNFGNEEQKQKWLPTMATGEVVTAIAMTEPGTGSDLQAVRTTAVLEGDEYVINGSKIFITNGYLCDMAVV
;
A
#
# COMPACT_ATOMS: atom_id res chain seq x y z
N MET A 1 -5.48 -21.45 20.70
CA MET A 1 -4.40 -21.62 19.69
C MET A 1 -3.24 -20.74 20.11
N GLN A 2 -2.03 -21.27 20.12
CA GLN A 2 -0.86 -20.51 20.54
C GLN A 2 -0.66 -19.34 19.58
N SER A 3 -0.47 -18.13 20.12
CA SER A 3 -0.09 -16.95 19.36
C SER A 3 1.19 -17.33 18.55
N GLY A 4 1.03 -17.42 17.24
CA GLY A 4 2.15 -17.69 16.37
C GLY A 4 3.09 -16.49 16.36
N ALA A 5 4.06 -16.48 17.27
CA ALA A 5 5.14 -15.51 17.20
C ALA A 5 5.77 -15.62 15.81
N ILE A 6 5.83 -14.51 15.09
CA ILE A 6 6.53 -14.40 13.81
C ILE A 6 7.97 -14.87 14.06
N ARG A 7 8.32 -16.06 13.57
CA ARG A 7 9.68 -16.57 13.71
C ARG A 7 10.48 -16.15 12.49
N PRO A 8 11.51 -15.33 12.64
CA PRO A 8 12.40 -15.06 11.53
C PRO A 8 13.01 -16.38 11.05
N ILE A 9 12.96 -16.61 9.74
CA ILE A 9 13.66 -17.73 9.12
C ILE A 9 15.15 -17.52 9.44
N PRO A 10 15.85 -18.52 10.01
CA PRO A 10 17.28 -18.38 10.27
C PRO A 10 17.97 -17.98 8.95
N ASN A 11 18.69 -16.89 8.96
CA ASN A 11 19.46 -16.45 7.81
C ASN A 11 20.53 -17.52 7.51
N MET A 12 20.28 -18.38 6.54
CA MET A 12 21.27 -19.35 6.08
C MET A 12 22.49 -18.66 5.44
N LEU A 13 22.28 -17.44 4.92
CA LEU A 13 23.33 -16.55 4.43
C LEU A 13 23.12 -15.17 5.02
N PRO A 14 24.16 -14.56 5.67
CA PRO A 14 24.04 -13.23 6.24
C PRO A 14 23.79 -12.22 5.13
N ARG A 15 22.68 -11.49 5.23
CA ARG A 15 22.37 -10.37 4.33
C ARG A 15 23.07 -9.11 4.84
N LYS A 16 23.99 -8.57 4.04
CA LYS A 16 24.71 -7.32 4.35
C LYS A 16 24.01 -6.06 3.83
N LEU A 17 22.76 -6.22 3.37
CA LEU A 17 22.01 -5.17 2.69
C LEU A 17 21.45 -4.14 3.68
N PHE A 18 21.05 -4.57 4.87
CA PHE A 18 20.40 -3.75 5.88
C PHE A 18 21.42 -3.25 6.91
N ASN A 19 21.34 -1.98 7.27
CA ASN A 19 22.09 -1.35 8.37
C ASN A 19 21.26 -1.31 9.67
N GLU A 20 21.80 -0.67 10.72
CA GLU A 20 21.16 -0.59 12.03
C GLU A 20 19.81 0.16 11.99
N GLU A 21 19.69 1.21 11.17
CA GLU A 21 18.44 1.96 11.00
C GLU A 21 17.35 1.12 10.32
N HIS A 22 17.72 0.36 9.30
CA HIS A 22 16.83 -0.59 8.65
C HIS A 22 16.32 -1.66 9.63
N GLU A 23 17.19 -2.19 10.50
CA GLU A 23 16.78 -3.19 11.47
C GLU A 23 15.90 -2.59 12.59
N ALA A 24 16.15 -1.36 13.01
CA ALA A 24 15.28 -0.64 13.95
C ALA A 24 13.88 -0.40 13.34
N PHE A 25 13.81 -0.04 12.06
CA PHE A 25 12.55 0.08 11.34
C PHE A 25 11.84 -1.28 11.25
N ARG A 26 12.57 -2.35 10.94
CA ARG A 26 12.05 -3.73 10.91
C ARG A 26 11.37 -4.11 12.22
N GLU A 27 11.98 -3.79 13.36
CA GLU A 27 11.36 -4.05 14.66
C GLU A 27 10.06 -3.28 14.85
N THR A 28 9.99 -2.05 14.38
CA THR A 28 8.77 -1.23 14.43
C THR A 28 7.67 -1.85 13.59
N VAL A 29 7.97 -2.23 12.34
CA VAL A 29 7.02 -2.89 11.43
C VAL A 29 6.53 -4.21 12.02
N ARG A 30 7.45 -5.03 12.54
CA ARG A 30 7.10 -6.32 13.16
C ARG A 30 6.14 -6.15 14.32
N LYS A 31 6.44 -5.23 15.25
CA LYS A 31 5.57 -4.93 16.39
C LYS A 31 4.19 -4.45 15.95
N PHE A 32 4.13 -3.65 14.89
CA PHE A 32 2.86 -3.22 14.31
C PHE A 32 2.04 -4.41 13.81
N TYR A 33 2.62 -5.30 13.00
CA TYR A 33 1.92 -6.48 12.50
C TYR A 33 1.49 -7.42 13.64
N GLU A 34 2.37 -7.70 14.60
CA GLU A 34 2.07 -8.56 15.76
C GLU A 34 0.91 -8.03 16.61
N LYS A 35 0.82 -6.70 16.77
CA LYS A 35 -0.17 -6.07 17.64
C LYS A 35 -1.48 -5.76 16.92
N GLU A 36 -1.42 -5.20 15.73
CA GLU A 36 -2.58 -4.62 15.06
C GLU A 36 -3.17 -5.52 13.97
N VAL A 37 -2.35 -6.35 13.31
CA VAL A 37 -2.78 -7.15 12.15
C VAL A 37 -3.04 -8.60 12.53
N VAL A 38 -2.04 -9.30 13.07
CA VAL A 38 -2.10 -10.75 13.36
C VAL A 38 -3.33 -11.14 14.20
N PRO A 39 -3.71 -10.42 15.26
CA PRO A 39 -4.90 -10.76 16.04
C PRO A 39 -6.22 -10.58 15.29
N ASN A 40 -6.21 -9.85 14.18
CA ASN A 40 -7.39 -9.48 13.41
C ASN A 40 -7.49 -10.19 12.04
N ILE A 41 -6.55 -11.07 11.67
CA ILE A 41 -6.52 -11.73 10.35
C ILE A 41 -7.85 -12.45 10.05
N GLU A 42 -8.35 -13.27 10.96
CA GLU A 42 -9.63 -13.98 10.75
C GLU A 42 -10.83 -13.03 10.55
N LYS A 43 -10.81 -11.87 11.22
CA LYS A 43 -11.81 -10.83 11.04
C LYS A 43 -11.70 -10.21 9.63
N TYR A 44 -10.49 -9.86 9.22
CA TYR A 44 -10.22 -9.24 7.91
C TYR A 44 -10.54 -10.19 6.76
N GLU A 45 -10.23 -11.47 6.90
CA GLU A 45 -10.63 -12.50 5.92
C GLU A 45 -12.15 -12.60 5.78
N LYS A 46 -12.90 -12.60 6.89
CA LYS A 46 -14.36 -12.67 6.86
C LYS A 46 -15.02 -11.43 6.27
N GLN A 47 -14.52 -10.26 6.60
CA GLN A 47 -15.07 -8.98 6.09
C GLN A 47 -14.49 -8.58 4.73
N GLN A 48 -13.44 -9.27 4.25
CA GLN A 48 -12.75 -9.05 2.96
C GLN A 48 -12.06 -7.68 2.84
N HIS A 49 -11.78 -7.03 3.93
CA HIS A 49 -11.01 -5.78 4.00
C HIS A 49 -10.45 -5.58 5.41
N VAL A 50 -9.44 -4.73 5.56
CA VAL A 50 -8.95 -4.29 6.88
C VAL A 50 -9.82 -3.16 7.42
N ASP A 51 -9.73 -2.88 8.72
CA ASP A 51 -10.39 -1.72 9.30
C ASP A 51 -9.73 -0.42 8.81
N ARG A 52 -10.53 0.62 8.61
CA ARG A 52 -10.03 1.93 8.19
C ARG A 52 -8.99 2.52 9.16
N ASP A 53 -9.22 2.34 10.46
CA ASP A 53 -8.32 2.80 11.53
C ASP A 53 -6.90 2.22 11.44
N LEU A 54 -6.74 1.03 10.83
CA LEU A 54 -5.44 0.42 10.62
C LEU A 54 -4.53 1.27 9.71
N TRP A 55 -5.11 1.95 8.73
CA TRP A 55 -4.38 2.85 7.84
C TRP A 55 -3.82 4.06 8.58
N ASN A 56 -4.63 4.69 9.43
CA ASN A 56 -4.19 5.82 10.26
C ASN A 56 -3.06 5.40 11.20
N LYS A 57 -3.20 4.25 11.88
CA LYS A 57 -2.14 3.69 12.74
C LYS A 57 -0.84 3.41 11.99
N ALA A 58 -0.92 2.91 10.77
CA ALA A 58 0.26 2.71 9.92
C ALA A 58 0.90 4.04 9.53
N GLY A 59 0.09 5.05 9.19
CA GLY A 59 0.55 6.41 8.90
C GLY A 59 1.22 7.07 10.10
N GLU A 60 0.62 6.99 11.30
CA GLU A 60 1.20 7.52 12.55
C GLU A 60 2.59 6.97 12.87
N LEU A 61 2.86 5.74 12.45
CA LEU A 61 4.16 5.07 12.61
C LEU A 61 5.11 5.31 11.42
N GLY A 62 4.70 6.08 10.40
CA GLY A 62 5.50 6.32 9.20
C GLY A 62 5.71 5.10 8.32
N LEU A 63 4.77 4.14 8.34
CA LEU A 63 4.86 2.91 7.55
C LEU A 63 4.33 3.08 6.12
N LEU A 64 3.64 4.19 5.83
CA LEU A 64 3.09 4.48 4.51
C LEU A 64 3.95 5.48 3.77
N CYS A 65 4.04 5.35 2.45
CA CYS A 65 4.72 6.29 1.55
C CYS A 65 6.18 6.60 1.96
N THR A 66 6.89 5.65 2.53
CA THR A 66 8.24 5.82 3.10
C THR A 66 9.24 6.43 2.11
N THR A 67 9.15 6.07 0.83
CA THR A 67 10.05 6.55 -0.24
C THR A 67 9.64 7.89 -0.86
N MET A 68 8.47 8.43 -0.49
CA MET A 68 8.02 9.72 -1.01
C MET A 68 8.83 10.87 -0.38
N PRO A 69 9.03 11.98 -1.12
CA PRO A 69 9.74 13.15 -0.62
C PRO A 69 9.13 13.70 0.66
N GLU A 70 9.97 14.19 1.59
CA GLU A 70 9.55 14.78 2.87
C GLU A 70 8.58 15.95 2.70
N GLN A 71 8.77 16.75 1.65
CA GLN A 71 7.86 17.87 1.32
C GLN A 71 6.41 17.46 1.06
N TYR A 72 6.17 16.18 0.79
CA TYR A 72 4.85 15.58 0.60
C TYR A 72 4.47 14.61 1.74
N GLY A 73 5.14 14.71 2.88
CA GLY A 73 4.81 13.92 4.06
C GLY A 73 5.41 12.51 4.09
N GLY A 74 6.19 12.11 3.09
CA GLY A 74 6.96 10.87 3.12
C GLY A 74 8.22 11.01 3.98
N SER A 75 8.96 9.91 4.12
CA SER A 75 10.23 9.91 4.88
C SER A 75 11.47 10.11 4.00
N GLY A 76 11.33 10.12 2.69
CA GLY A 76 12.44 10.31 1.75
C GLY A 76 13.52 9.22 1.80
N VAL A 77 13.22 8.08 2.40
CA VAL A 77 14.18 6.98 2.59
C VAL A 77 14.25 6.07 1.36
N ASP A 78 15.26 5.22 1.32
CA ASP A 78 15.47 4.30 0.21
C ASP A 78 14.42 3.16 0.16
N ARG A 79 14.42 2.38 -0.92
CA ARG A 79 13.46 1.30 -1.14
C ARG A 79 13.65 0.08 -0.23
N LEU A 80 14.72 0.00 0.53
CA LEU A 80 14.92 -1.09 1.48
C LEU A 80 13.89 -1.03 2.61
N TYR A 81 13.41 0.15 2.96
CA TYR A 81 12.32 0.34 3.92
C TYR A 81 11.00 -0.29 3.41
N SER A 82 10.64 -0.07 2.15
CA SER A 82 9.49 -0.75 1.53
C SER A 82 9.66 -2.27 1.49
N MET A 83 10.88 -2.75 1.19
CA MET A 83 11.17 -4.19 1.19
C MET A 83 10.99 -4.80 2.58
N ILE A 84 11.42 -4.12 3.64
CA ILE A 84 11.25 -4.56 5.03
C ILE A 84 9.76 -4.69 5.35
N LEU A 85 8.96 -3.71 4.96
CA LEU A 85 7.52 -3.73 5.20
C LEU A 85 6.85 -4.94 4.55
N ILE A 86 7.19 -5.22 3.29
CA ILE A 86 6.70 -6.40 2.55
C ILE A 86 7.18 -7.70 3.18
N GLU A 87 8.44 -7.77 3.63
CA GLU A 87 8.97 -8.95 4.32
C GLU A 87 8.22 -9.23 5.64
N GLU A 88 8.01 -8.22 6.47
CA GLU A 88 7.32 -8.40 7.75
C GLU A 88 5.83 -8.72 7.55
N GLN A 89 5.19 -8.16 6.52
CA GLN A 89 3.86 -8.55 6.09
C GLN A 89 3.80 -10.05 5.73
N ALA A 90 4.77 -10.52 4.95
CA ALA A 90 4.85 -11.93 4.58
C ALA A 90 5.12 -12.85 5.78
N TYR A 91 5.96 -12.44 6.72
CA TYR A 91 6.17 -13.19 7.97
C TYR A 91 4.92 -13.25 8.84
N ALA A 92 4.11 -12.19 8.83
CA ALA A 92 2.82 -12.18 9.51
C ALA A 92 1.77 -13.08 8.82
N MET A 93 2.08 -13.67 7.65
CA MET A 93 1.14 -14.41 6.81
C MET A 93 -0.11 -13.59 6.44
N ASP A 94 0.07 -12.28 6.34
CA ASP A 94 -1.02 -11.35 6.03
C ASP A 94 -1.12 -11.08 4.52
N SER A 95 -2.32 -11.25 3.99
CA SER A 95 -2.67 -10.90 2.61
C SER A 95 -3.74 -9.80 2.52
N SER A 96 -4.14 -9.24 3.67
CA SER A 96 -5.26 -8.31 3.76
C SER A 96 -4.86 -6.84 3.68
N THR A 97 -3.61 -6.50 4.09
CA THR A 97 -3.11 -5.13 4.03
C THR A 97 -2.56 -4.78 2.65
N GLY A 98 -3.14 -3.78 2.01
CA GLY A 98 -2.72 -3.30 0.68
C GLY A 98 -1.76 -2.11 0.74
N PHE A 99 -0.88 -2.03 1.75
CA PHE A 99 0.02 -0.90 1.97
C PHE A 99 1.04 -0.70 0.87
N SER A 100 1.63 -1.78 0.35
CA SER A 100 2.63 -1.69 -0.73
C SER A 100 2.03 -1.19 -2.04
N LEU A 101 0.81 -1.63 -2.41
CA LEU A 101 0.13 -1.09 -3.59
C LEU A 101 -0.11 0.41 -3.47
N HIS A 102 -0.60 0.86 -2.33
CA HIS A 102 -0.84 2.26 -2.01
C HIS A 102 0.45 3.09 -2.05
N SER A 103 1.48 2.65 -1.32
CA SER A 103 2.71 3.41 -1.09
C SER A 103 3.73 3.29 -2.22
N ASP A 104 3.91 2.07 -2.78
CA ASP A 104 4.99 1.80 -3.73
C ASP A 104 4.53 1.84 -5.18
N ILE A 105 3.22 1.80 -5.43
CA ILE A 105 2.65 1.89 -6.79
C ILE A 105 1.92 3.21 -6.95
N VAL A 106 0.78 3.42 -6.26
CA VAL A 106 -0.08 4.57 -6.51
C VAL A 106 0.60 5.90 -6.15
N ALA A 107 1.29 5.98 -5.00
CA ALA A 107 2.02 7.19 -4.63
C ALA A 107 3.09 7.56 -5.67
N ASN A 108 3.78 6.56 -6.26
CA ASN A 108 4.73 6.80 -7.33
C ASN A 108 4.07 7.31 -8.63
N TYR A 109 2.87 6.84 -8.98
CA TYR A 109 2.12 7.40 -10.11
C TYR A 109 1.83 8.89 -9.89
N ILE A 110 1.34 9.27 -8.71
CA ILE A 110 1.06 10.67 -8.40
C ILE A 110 2.36 11.49 -8.37
N ASN A 111 3.41 10.98 -7.74
CA ASN A 111 4.70 11.69 -7.65
C ASN A 111 5.35 11.91 -9.03
N ASN A 112 5.24 10.96 -9.95
CA ASN A 112 5.91 11.03 -11.24
C ASN A 112 5.08 11.73 -12.32
N PHE A 113 3.76 11.63 -12.27
CA PHE A 113 2.88 12.10 -13.35
C PHE A 113 1.89 13.17 -12.91
N GLY A 114 1.65 13.34 -11.60
CA GLY A 114 0.80 14.39 -11.08
C GLY A 114 1.42 15.77 -11.25
N ASN A 115 0.58 16.80 -11.41
CA ASN A 115 1.01 18.18 -11.27
C ASN A 115 1.25 18.53 -9.79
N GLU A 116 1.80 19.71 -9.51
CA GLU A 116 2.16 20.10 -8.14
C GLU A 116 0.93 20.17 -7.21
N GLU A 117 -0.19 20.65 -7.70
CA GLU A 117 -1.46 20.72 -6.95
C GLU A 117 -1.92 19.31 -6.54
N GLN A 118 -1.86 18.35 -7.46
CA GLN A 118 -2.21 16.96 -7.19
C GLN A 118 -1.28 16.31 -6.16
N LYS A 119 0.03 16.55 -6.27
CA LYS A 119 1.02 16.03 -5.31
C LYS A 119 0.78 16.58 -3.91
N GLN A 120 0.61 17.89 -3.78
CA GLN A 120 0.35 18.56 -2.50
C GLN A 120 -0.99 18.14 -1.88
N LYS A 121 -1.98 17.84 -2.70
CA LYS A 121 -3.29 17.39 -2.24
C LYS A 121 -3.27 15.95 -1.73
N TRP A 122 -2.66 15.04 -2.48
CA TRP A 122 -2.85 13.61 -2.26
C TRP A 122 -1.74 12.94 -1.47
N LEU A 123 -0.48 13.24 -1.74
CA LEU A 123 0.64 12.51 -1.11
C LEU A 123 0.71 12.66 0.41
N PRO A 124 0.48 13.87 1.00
CA PRO A 124 0.48 14.00 2.45
C PRO A 124 -0.62 13.20 3.14
N THR A 125 -1.83 13.21 2.58
CA THR A 125 -2.97 12.46 3.14
C THR A 125 -2.84 10.95 2.93
N MET A 126 -2.12 10.52 1.90
CA MET A 126 -1.73 9.13 1.71
C MET A 126 -0.70 8.69 2.76
N ALA A 127 0.30 9.52 3.06
CA ALA A 127 1.33 9.21 4.04
C ALA A 127 0.76 9.07 5.46
N THR A 128 -0.29 9.83 5.80
CA THR A 128 -0.99 9.71 7.09
C THR A 128 -2.00 8.57 7.15
N GLY A 129 -2.34 7.94 6.01
CA GLY A 129 -3.40 6.94 5.92
C GLY A 129 -4.83 7.50 5.95
N GLU A 130 -4.97 8.84 5.93
CA GLU A 130 -6.26 9.51 5.82
C GLU A 130 -6.95 9.21 4.48
N VAL A 131 -6.18 9.15 3.40
CA VAL A 131 -6.62 8.74 2.07
C VAL A 131 -6.06 7.37 1.72
N VAL A 132 -6.93 6.41 1.47
CA VAL A 132 -6.55 5.08 0.96
C VAL A 132 -6.69 5.08 -0.56
N THR A 133 -5.72 4.48 -1.26
CA THR A 133 -5.70 4.49 -2.70
C THR A 133 -5.68 3.11 -3.33
N ALA A 134 -6.19 3.04 -4.57
CA ALA A 134 -6.21 1.85 -5.41
C ALA A 134 -5.70 2.18 -6.82
N ILE A 135 -5.32 1.13 -7.56
CA ILE A 135 -5.09 1.20 -9.00
C ILE A 135 -5.99 0.17 -9.70
N ALA A 136 -6.81 0.61 -10.62
CA ALA A 136 -7.82 -0.20 -11.29
C ALA A 136 -7.37 -0.54 -12.71
N MET A 137 -6.65 -1.66 -12.87
CA MET A 137 -6.17 -2.12 -14.17
C MET A 137 -7.04 -3.25 -14.73
N THR A 138 -7.26 -4.33 -13.96
CA THR A 138 -7.93 -5.55 -14.39
C THR A 138 -9.40 -5.33 -14.74
N GLU A 139 -9.86 -5.93 -15.84
CA GLU A 139 -11.26 -5.93 -16.28
C GLU A 139 -11.78 -7.37 -16.42
N PRO A 140 -13.11 -7.60 -16.51
CA PRO A 140 -13.66 -8.95 -16.69
C PRO A 140 -13.09 -9.72 -17.89
N GLY A 141 -12.69 -9.01 -18.95
CA GLY A 141 -12.10 -9.58 -20.16
C GLY A 141 -10.58 -9.42 -20.28
N THR A 142 -9.91 -8.84 -19.29
CA THR A 142 -8.52 -8.40 -19.40
C THR A 142 -7.77 -8.62 -18.09
N GLY A 143 -6.75 -9.47 -18.13
CA GLY A 143 -5.83 -9.69 -17.00
C GLY A 143 -4.40 -9.40 -17.43
N SER A 144 -3.64 -10.43 -17.82
CA SER A 144 -2.24 -10.30 -18.25
C SER A 144 -2.07 -9.45 -19.51
N ASP A 145 -3.06 -9.49 -20.41
CA ASP A 145 -3.06 -8.64 -21.62
C ASP A 145 -3.71 -7.28 -21.33
N LEU A 146 -2.95 -6.37 -20.73
CA LEU A 146 -3.41 -5.01 -20.42
C LEU A 146 -3.69 -4.15 -21.66
N GLN A 147 -3.21 -4.55 -22.85
CA GLN A 147 -3.54 -3.84 -24.10
C GLN A 147 -5.00 -4.05 -24.52
N ALA A 148 -5.65 -5.10 -24.00
CA ALA A 148 -7.06 -5.39 -24.27
C ALA A 148 -8.04 -4.64 -23.33
N VAL A 149 -7.59 -3.68 -22.53
CA VAL A 149 -8.43 -2.80 -21.69
C VAL A 149 -9.49 -2.11 -22.55
N ARG A 150 -10.74 -2.15 -22.11
CA ARG A 150 -11.90 -1.58 -22.80
C ARG A 150 -12.53 -0.39 -22.12
N THR A 151 -12.16 -0.12 -20.86
CA THR A 151 -12.58 1.10 -20.16
C THR A 151 -12.12 2.32 -20.96
N THR A 152 -13.04 3.22 -21.22
CA THR A 152 -12.80 4.46 -21.98
C THR A 152 -13.04 5.67 -21.09
N ALA A 153 -12.30 6.75 -21.35
CA ALA A 153 -12.53 8.08 -20.78
C ALA A 153 -12.67 9.06 -21.94
N VAL A 154 -13.84 9.62 -22.12
CA VAL A 154 -14.16 10.56 -23.20
C VAL A 154 -14.33 11.96 -22.62
N LEU A 155 -13.64 12.95 -23.17
CA LEU A 155 -13.78 14.35 -22.77
C LEU A 155 -15.08 14.92 -23.35
N GLU A 156 -15.99 15.32 -22.46
CA GLU A 156 -17.25 15.97 -22.80
C GLU A 156 -17.31 17.34 -22.11
N GLY A 157 -17.07 18.41 -22.85
CA GLY A 157 -16.90 19.73 -22.27
C GLY A 157 -15.60 19.84 -21.50
N ASP A 158 -15.69 20.05 -20.20
CA ASP A 158 -14.57 20.13 -19.24
C ASP A 158 -14.49 18.93 -18.28
N GLU A 159 -15.31 17.90 -18.52
CA GLU A 159 -15.36 16.68 -17.72
C GLU A 159 -14.99 15.44 -18.53
N TYR A 160 -14.37 14.41 -17.88
CA TYR A 160 -14.18 13.11 -18.45
C TYR A 160 -15.31 12.15 -18.06
N VAL A 161 -16.00 11.60 -19.06
CA VAL A 161 -16.99 10.54 -18.87
C VAL A 161 -16.29 9.19 -19.00
N ILE A 162 -16.23 8.44 -17.87
CA ILE A 162 -15.57 7.14 -17.80
C ILE A 162 -16.63 6.04 -17.92
N ASN A 163 -16.43 5.11 -18.87
CA ASN A 163 -17.27 3.94 -19.10
C ASN A 163 -16.45 2.67 -19.11
N GLY A 164 -16.78 1.72 -18.22
CA GLY A 164 -16.09 0.44 -18.13
C GLY A 164 -16.41 -0.33 -16.87
N SER A 165 -15.71 -1.42 -16.65
CA SER A 165 -15.82 -2.25 -15.45
C SER A 165 -14.45 -2.75 -15.05
N LYS A 166 -14.11 -2.62 -13.78
CA LYS A 166 -12.85 -3.08 -13.19
C LYS A 166 -13.14 -4.14 -12.13
N ILE A 167 -12.26 -5.16 -12.03
CA ILE A 167 -12.41 -6.26 -11.06
C ILE A 167 -11.09 -6.57 -10.37
N PHE A 168 -11.17 -7.23 -9.22
CA PHE A 168 -10.01 -7.65 -8.42
C PHE A 168 -9.08 -6.51 -8.04
N ILE A 169 -9.66 -5.40 -7.61
CA ILE A 169 -8.91 -4.18 -7.29
C ILE A 169 -8.52 -4.20 -5.81
N THR A 170 -7.24 -4.35 -5.52
CA THR A 170 -6.70 -4.22 -4.16
C THR A 170 -7.07 -2.86 -3.58
N ASN A 171 -7.55 -2.83 -2.36
CA ASN A 171 -8.11 -1.65 -1.67
C ASN A 171 -9.39 -1.09 -2.30
N GLY A 172 -9.95 -1.69 -3.37
CA GLY A 172 -11.07 -1.13 -4.13
C GLY A 172 -12.33 -0.85 -3.33
N TYR A 173 -12.54 -1.59 -2.22
CA TYR A 173 -13.67 -1.35 -1.31
C TYR A 173 -13.44 -0.16 -0.37
N LEU A 174 -12.18 0.04 0.06
CA LEU A 174 -11.80 1.05 1.06
C LEU A 174 -11.29 2.37 0.45
N CYS A 175 -10.94 2.37 -0.84
CA CYS A 175 -10.23 3.51 -1.42
C CYS A 175 -11.11 4.75 -1.52
N ASP A 176 -10.48 5.89 -1.23
CA ASP A 176 -11.04 7.23 -1.43
C ASP A 176 -10.69 7.76 -2.83
N MET A 177 -9.61 7.23 -3.40
CA MET A 177 -9.13 7.63 -4.73
C MET A 177 -8.58 6.40 -5.47
N ALA A 178 -8.93 6.27 -6.73
CA ALA A 178 -8.40 5.24 -7.62
C ALA A 178 -7.76 5.84 -8.87
N VAL A 179 -6.61 5.31 -9.26
CA VAL A 179 -6.03 5.51 -10.59
C VAL A 179 -6.66 4.48 -11.53
N VAL A 180 -7.24 4.96 -12.65
CA VAL A 180 -7.97 4.13 -13.62
C VAL A 180 -7.28 4.20 -14.98
#